data_25f0f79c8ba449bfb7fbae7bb277eddb
#
_entry.id   25f0f79c8ba449bfb7fbae7bb277eddb
#
_cell.length_a   1.000
_cell.length_b   1.000
_cell.length_c   1.000
_cell.angle_alpha   90.00
_cell.angle_beta   90.00
_cell.angle_gamma   90.00
#
_symmetry.space_group_name_H-M   'P 1'
#
loop_
_entity.id
_entity.type
_entity.pdbx_description
1 polymer ?
#
loop_
_entity_poly.entity_id
_entity_poly.type
_entity_poly.pdbx_seq_one_letter_code
_entity_poly.pdbx_strand_id
1 'polypeptide(L)'
;MGLKRYGYHEEANRIAEGIFAAASYFQAGRMPELFAGIERQRDNFPVPYPDANIPQAWAAGGIFLLIRTILGLEANAPQRQLKLQPDLPEWLPDLELINLSVGGAKVRLRFWREGKQTHWQLLQLDGQLEVLGMSEEQKR
;
A
#
# COMPACT_ATOMS: atom_id res chain seq x y z
N MET A 1 3.06 -5.53 -7.43
CA MET A 1 4.04 -6.57 -6.99
C MET A 1 5.01 -6.98 -8.09
N GLY A 2 4.57 -7.35 -9.30
CA GLY A 2 5.48 -7.77 -10.38
C GLY A 2 6.59 -6.75 -10.67
N LEU A 3 6.24 -5.51 -10.92
CA LEU A 3 7.23 -4.46 -11.21
C LEU A 3 8.32 -4.36 -10.14
N LYS A 4 7.95 -4.32 -8.86
CA LYS A 4 8.96 -4.26 -7.77
C LYS A 4 9.89 -5.48 -7.75
N ARG A 5 9.41 -6.68 -8.07
CA ARG A 5 10.25 -7.88 -8.16
C ARG A 5 11.33 -7.80 -9.24
N TYR A 6 11.06 -7.02 -10.29
CA TYR A 6 11.99 -6.80 -11.40
C TYR A 6 12.78 -5.49 -11.27
N GLY A 7 12.69 -4.79 -10.12
CA GLY A 7 13.44 -3.56 -9.85
C GLY A 7 12.80 -2.27 -10.37
N TYR A 8 11.60 -2.33 -10.96
CA TYR A 8 10.85 -1.17 -11.48
C TYR A 8 10.06 -0.49 -10.36
N HIS A 9 10.77 0.07 -9.37
CA HIS A 9 10.15 0.68 -8.19
C HIS A 9 9.45 1.99 -8.50
N GLU A 10 10.07 2.84 -9.33
CA GLU A 10 9.51 4.14 -9.71
C GLU A 10 8.21 3.98 -10.52
N GLU A 11 8.19 3.06 -11.48
CA GLU A 11 7.01 2.75 -12.28
C GLU A 11 5.88 2.19 -11.42
N ALA A 12 6.20 1.31 -10.47
CA ALA A 12 5.23 0.77 -9.53
C ALA A 12 4.61 1.88 -8.67
N ASN A 13 5.43 2.81 -8.16
CA ASN A 13 4.99 3.93 -7.35
C ASN A 13 4.16 4.93 -8.16
N ARG A 14 4.54 5.22 -9.41
CA ARG A 14 3.78 6.08 -10.32
C ARG A 14 2.39 5.53 -10.64
N ILE A 15 2.29 4.21 -10.87
CA ILE A 15 0.98 3.56 -11.07
C ILE A 15 0.14 3.64 -9.79
N ALA A 16 0.75 3.40 -8.62
CA ALA A 16 0.06 3.50 -7.35
C ALA A 16 -0.47 4.92 -7.11
N GLU A 17 0.34 5.95 -7.32
CA GLU A 17 -0.05 7.35 -7.21
C GLU A 17 -1.28 7.67 -8.08
N GLY A 18 -1.26 7.26 -9.35
CA GLY A 18 -2.38 7.47 -10.27
C GLY A 18 -3.67 6.81 -9.79
N ILE A 19 -3.59 5.59 -9.24
CA ILE A 19 -4.75 4.86 -8.72
C ILE A 19 -5.26 5.49 -7.42
N PHE A 20 -4.39 5.87 -6.48
CA PHE A 20 -4.79 6.58 -5.25
C PHE A 20 -5.42 7.94 -5.57
N ALA A 21 -4.82 8.70 -6.48
CA ALA A 21 -5.39 9.94 -6.96
C ALA A 21 -6.76 9.75 -7.61
N ALA A 22 -6.95 8.69 -8.40
CA ALA A 22 -8.25 8.36 -8.96
C ALA A 22 -9.27 7.99 -7.86
N ALA A 23 -8.87 7.16 -6.89
CA ALA A 23 -9.74 6.71 -5.80
C ALA A 23 -10.29 7.87 -4.96
N SER A 24 -9.55 8.98 -4.81
CA SER A 24 -9.98 10.16 -4.05
C SER A 24 -11.21 10.86 -4.64
N TYR A 25 -11.50 10.66 -5.91
CA TYR A 25 -12.70 11.20 -6.57
C TYR A 25 -13.97 10.38 -6.29
N PHE A 26 -13.84 9.17 -5.75
CA PHE A 26 -14.98 8.29 -5.49
C PHE A 26 -15.27 8.22 -3.99
N GLN A 27 -16.53 8.41 -3.64
CA GLN A 27 -16.98 8.39 -2.24
C GLN A 27 -16.55 7.07 -1.56
N ALA A 28 -15.87 7.18 -0.42
CA ALA A 28 -15.36 6.05 0.36
C ALA A 28 -14.45 5.10 -0.45
N GLY A 29 -13.74 5.60 -1.48
CA GLY A 29 -12.86 4.77 -2.31
C GLY A 29 -13.59 3.72 -3.16
N ARG A 30 -14.88 3.92 -3.44
CA ARG A 30 -15.72 3.00 -4.22
C ARG A 30 -15.42 3.11 -5.71
N MET A 31 -14.28 2.61 -6.11
CA MET A 31 -13.79 2.71 -7.48
C MET A 31 -14.61 1.89 -8.47
N PRO A 32 -14.69 2.35 -9.73
CA PRO A 32 -15.26 1.58 -10.82
C PRO A 32 -14.39 0.37 -11.16
N GLU A 33 -14.98 -0.57 -11.84
CA GLU A 33 -14.30 -1.74 -12.39
C GLU A 33 -13.20 -1.35 -13.39
N LEU A 34 -13.52 -0.41 -14.28
CA LEU A 34 -12.64 0.05 -15.34
C LEU A 34 -12.71 1.56 -15.50
N PHE A 35 -11.62 2.15 -15.91
CA PHE A 35 -11.54 3.53 -16.39
C PHE A 35 -11.46 3.56 -17.92
N ALA A 36 -12.06 4.56 -18.53
CA ALA A 36 -11.89 4.84 -19.95
C ALA A 36 -10.42 5.19 -20.25
N GLY A 37 -9.91 4.76 -21.40
CA GLY A 37 -8.54 5.04 -21.84
C GLY A 37 -8.33 6.49 -22.32
N ILE A 38 -8.93 7.46 -21.65
CA ILE A 38 -8.83 8.88 -21.95
C ILE A 38 -7.67 9.45 -21.17
N GLU A 39 -6.81 10.20 -21.84
CA GLU A 39 -5.70 10.88 -21.17
C GLU A 39 -6.23 11.84 -20.10
N ARG A 40 -5.76 11.64 -18.88
CA ARG A 40 -6.17 12.45 -17.75
C ARG A 40 -5.37 13.75 -17.69
N GLN A 41 -6.04 14.87 -17.81
CA GLN A 41 -5.47 16.16 -17.43
C GLN A 41 -5.52 16.29 -15.89
N ARG A 42 -4.57 17.06 -15.33
CA ARG A 42 -4.25 17.07 -13.90
C ARG A 42 -5.47 17.27 -12.97
N ASP A 43 -6.46 18.04 -13.40
CA ASP A 43 -7.63 18.41 -12.60
C ASP A 43 -8.93 17.76 -13.08
N ASN A 44 -8.85 16.84 -14.04
CA ASN A 44 -10.03 16.21 -14.58
C ASN A 44 -10.43 14.97 -13.78
N PHE A 45 -11.74 14.79 -13.62
CA PHE A 45 -12.31 13.59 -13.05
C PHE A 45 -11.91 12.36 -13.87
N PRO A 46 -11.44 11.28 -13.23
CA PRO A 46 -11.12 10.04 -13.94
C PRO A 46 -12.42 9.41 -14.47
N VAL A 47 -12.55 9.33 -15.78
CA VAL A 47 -13.77 8.87 -16.44
C VAL A 47 -13.92 7.36 -16.30
N PRO A 48 -14.99 6.84 -15.64
CA PRO A 48 -15.28 5.43 -15.64
C PRO A 48 -15.57 4.93 -17.07
N TYR A 49 -15.23 3.70 -17.36
CA TYR A 49 -15.67 3.07 -18.60
C TYR A 49 -17.21 2.95 -18.60
N PRO A 50 -17.91 3.26 -19.73
CA PRO A 50 -19.37 3.08 -19.81
C PRO A 50 -19.77 1.64 -19.43
N ASP A 51 -20.85 1.51 -18.69
CA ASP A 51 -21.38 0.22 -18.20
C ASP A 51 -20.46 -0.55 -17.21
N ALA A 52 -19.33 0.03 -16.78
CA ALA A 52 -18.52 -0.55 -15.72
C ALA A 52 -19.27 -0.55 -14.38
N ASN A 53 -19.14 -1.64 -13.62
CA ASN A 53 -19.72 -1.72 -12.29
C ASN A 53 -19.08 -0.72 -11.33
N ILE A 54 -19.90 0.02 -10.57
CA ILE A 54 -19.46 0.98 -9.54
C ILE A 54 -20.32 0.76 -8.29
N PRO A 55 -19.72 0.35 -7.15
CA PRO A 55 -18.32 -0.05 -6.96
C PRO A 55 -18.04 -1.46 -7.46
N GLN A 56 -16.76 -1.74 -7.76
CA GLN A 56 -16.30 -3.10 -8.01
C GLN A 56 -15.39 -3.58 -6.86
N ALA A 57 -15.69 -4.75 -6.32
CA ALA A 57 -15.01 -5.27 -5.13
C ALA A 57 -13.49 -5.45 -5.34
N TRP A 58 -13.07 -6.01 -6.46
CA TRP A 58 -11.65 -6.21 -6.73
C TRP A 58 -10.89 -4.89 -6.93
N ALA A 59 -11.54 -3.86 -7.48
CA ALA A 59 -10.94 -2.52 -7.63
C ALA A 59 -10.71 -1.87 -6.27
N ALA A 60 -11.69 -1.95 -5.36
CA ALA A 60 -11.53 -1.52 -3.97
C ALA A 60 -10.43 -2.31 -3.25
N GLY A 61 -10.37 -3.64 -3.44
CA GLY A 61 -9.31 -4.49 -2.90
C GLY A 61 -7.91 -4.18 -3.45
N GLY A 62 -7.83 -3.64 -4.67
CA GLY A 62 -6.60 -3.20 -5.32
C GLY A 62 -5.83 -2.16 -4.52
N ILE A 63 -6.50 -1.26 -3.79
CA ILE A 63 -5.88 -0.27 -2.91
C ILE A 63 -5.05 -0.96 -1.82
N PHE A 64 -5.60 -1.99 -1.17
CA PHE A 64 -4.86 -2.74 -0.15
C PHE A 64 -3.66 -3.49 -0.74
N LEU A 65 -3.79 -4.01 -1.97
CA LEU A 65 -2.67 -4.63 -2.68
C LEU A 65 -1.56 -3.62 -2.99
N LEU A 66 -1.89 -2.38 -3.33
CA LEU A 66 -0.91 -1.31 -3.56
C LEU A 66 -0.19 -0.94 -2.26
N ILE A 67 -0.91 -0.74 -1.15
CA ILE A 67 -0.32 -0.50 0.18
C ILE A 67 0.61 -1.64 0.55
N ARG A 68 0.14 -2.89 0.44
CA ARG A 68 0.97 -4.08 0.67
C ARG A 68 2.24 -4.08 -0.18
N THR A 69 2.14 -3.65 -1.43
CA THR A 69 3.29 -3.59 -2.35
C THR A 69 4.27 -2.48 -1.96
N ILE A 70 3.80 -1.29 -1.59
CA ILE A 70 4.62 -0.17 -1.14
C ILE A 70 5.38 -0.56 0.13
N LEU A 71 4.71 -1.19 1.07
CA LEU A 71 5.30 -1.61 2.35
C LEU A 71 6.07 -2.93 2.29
N GLY A 72 6.01 -3.66 1.17
CA GLY A 72 6.65 -4.95 1.03
C GLY A 72 6.18 -5.97 2.07
N LEU A 73 4.87 -5.94 2.42
CA LEU A 73 4.32 -6.82 3.45
C LEU A 73 4.20 -8.27 2.96
N GLU A 74 4.84 -9.18 3.67
CA GLU A 74 4.71 -10.62 3.49
C GLU A 74 4.34 -11.28 4.82
N ALA A 75 3.07 -11.67 4.96
CA ALA A 75 2.58 -12.36 6.15
C ALA A 75 2.70 -13.87 5.99
N ASN A 76 3.29 -14.52 6.99
CA ASN A 76 3.32 -15.97 7.16
C ASN A 76 2.62 -16.33 8.47
N ALA A 77 1.29 -16.41 8.44
CA ALA A 77 0.48 -16.66 9.61
C ALA A 77 0.78 -17.99 10.34
N PRO A 78 1.02 -19.13 9.63
CA PRO A 78 1.42 -20.38 10.28
C PRO A 78 2.70 -20.28 11.10
N GLN A 79 3.66 -19.49 10.63
CA GLN A 79 4.94 -19.27 11.33
C GLN A 79 4.92 -18.05 12.24
N ARG A 80 3.77 -17.35 12.33
CA ARG A 80 3.63 -16.10 13.09
C ARG A 80 4.69 -15.07 12.74
N GLN A 81 4.90 -14.86 11.44
CA GLN A 81 5.90 -13.93 10.93
C GLN A 81 5.27 -12.89 10.01
N LEU A 82 5.74 -11.66 10.12
CA LEU A 82 5.44 -10.54 9.22
C LEU A 82 6.76 -9.94 8.75
N LYS A 83 7.05 -10.08 7.45
CA LYS A 83 8.21 -9.44 6.83
C LYS A 83 7.82 -8.08 6.27
N LEU A 84 8.74 -7.11 6.41
CA LEU A 84 8.58 -5.73 5.98
C LEU A 84 9.76 -5.34 5.09
N GLN A 85 9.45 -4.75 3.94
CA GLN A 85 10.44 -4.13 3.06
C GLN A 85 9.84 -2.82 2.50
N PRO A 86 9.62 -1.82 3.38
CA PRO A 86 8.93 -0.61 3.01
C PRO A 86 9.78 0.27 2.10
N ASP A 87 9.10 0.89 1.12
CA ASP A 87 9.67 1.83 0.17
C ASP A 87 8.59 2.87 -0.15
N LEU A 88 8.46 3.86 0.77
CA LEU A 88 7.46 4.91 0.66
C LEU A 88 7.83 5.90 -0.45
N PRO A 89 6.93 6.19 -1.40
CA PRO A 89 7.12 7.24 -2.37
C PRO A 89 7.00 8.63 -1.74
N GLU A 90 7.49 9.66 -2.44
CA GLU A 90 7.46 11.05 -1.95
C GLU A 90 6.05 11.57 -1.67
N TRP A 91 5.08 11.14 -2.46
CA TRP A 91 3.67 11.54 -2.30
C TRP A 91 2.98 10.86 -1.10
N LEU A 92 3.60 9.84 -0.48
CA LEU A 92 3.11 9.15 0.73
C LEU A 92 4.22 9.14 1.79
N PRO A 93 4.54 10.29 2.42
CA PRO A 93 5.70 10.41 3.30
C PRO A 93 5.50 9.77 4.68
N ASP A 94 4.28 9.54 5.12
CA ASP A 94 3.93 8.94 6.41
C ASP A 94 2.70 8.05 6.25
N LEU A 95 2.73 6.87 6.89
CA LEU A 95 1.63 5.93 6.86
C LEU A 95 1.60 5.12 8.15
N GLU A 96 0.41 4.92 8.70
CA GLU A 96 0.21 4.07 9.85
C GLU A 96 -0.76 2.93 9.55
N LEU A 97 -0.37 1.70 9.86
CA LEU A 97 -1.26 0.54 9.85
C LEU A 97 -1.75 0.27 11.28
N ILE A 98 -3.06 0.34 11.45
CA ILE A 98 -3.71 0.12 12.75
C ILE A 98 -4.51 -1.19 12.70
N ASN A 99 -4.34 -2.03 13.72
CA ASN A 99 -5.06 -3.31 13.85
C ASN A 99 -4.80 -4.30 12.70
N LEU A 100 -3.61 -4.29 12.10
CA LEU A 100 -3.24 -5.32 11.14
C LEU A 100 -3.20 -6.69 11.82
N SER A 101 -4.02 -7.63 11.37
CA SER A 101 -4.12 -8.96 11.95
C SER A 101 -3.28 -9.97 11.17
N VAL A 102 -2.40 -10.71 11.86
CA VAL A 102 -1.58 -11.79 11.30
C VAL A 102 -1.51 -12.95 12.29
N GLY A 103 -1.99 -14.13 11.91
CA GLY A 103 -1.89 -15.34 12.72
C GLY A 103 -2.50 -15.23 14.13
N GLY A 104 -3.55 -14.43 14.30
CA GLY A 104 -4.21 -14.17 15.59
C GLY A 104 -3.57 -13.04 16.42
N ALA A 105 -2.41 -12.54 16.01
CA ALA A 105 -1.82 -11.32 16.58
C ALA A 105 -2.37 -10.07 15.90
N LYS A 106 -2.33 -8.93 16.61
CA LYS A 106 -2.65 -7.60 16.06
C LYS A 106 -1.46 -6.69 16.24
N VAL A 107 -1.12 -5.94 15.19
CA VAL A 107 -0.02 -4.99 15.23
C VAL A 107 -0.46 -3.60 14.80
N ARG A 108 0.23 -2.61 15.37
CA ARG A 108 0.21 -1.21 14.94
C ARG A 108 1.61 -0.83 14.50
N LEU A 109 1.75 -0.41 13.24
CA LEU A 109 3.03 -0.10 12.61
C LEU A 109 2.97 1.31 12.04
N ARG A 110 4.02 2.07 12.26
CA ARG A 110 4.22 3.37 11.60
C ARG A 110 5.36 3.28 10.62
N PHE A 111 5.21 3.94 9.49
CA PHE A 111 6.20 4.06 8.43
C PHE A 111 6.36 5.54 8.10
N TRP A 112 7.59 6.01 7.91
CA TRP A 112 7.85 7.39 7.49
C TRP A 112 9.07 7.47 6.59
N ARG A 113 9.11 8.52 5.80
CA ARG A 113 10.19 8.78 4.86
C ARG A 113 11.04 9.95 5.35
N GLU A 114 12.37 9.76 5.33
CA GLU A 114 13.37 10.80 5.55
C GLU A 114 14.32 10.85 4.35
N GLY A 115 14.21 11.89 3.55
CA GLY A 115 14.94 11.97 2.29
C GLY A 115 14.55 10.85 1.32
N LYS A 116 15.49 9.96 1.01
CA LYS A 116 15.26 8.78 0.15
C LYS A 116 15.04 7.48 0.93
N GLN A 117 15.14 7.53 2.24
CA GLN A 117 15.04 6.34 3.09
C GLN A 117 13.66 6.22 3.71
N THR A 118 13.17 4.98 3.83
CA THR A 118 11.95 4.67 4.55
C THR A 118 12.28 3.98 5.86
N HIS A 119 11.73 4.52 6.93
CA HIS A 119 11.83 3.98 8.29
C HIS A 119 10.53 3.36 8.71
N TRP A 120 10.57 2.50 9.71
CA TRP A 120 9.38 1.93 10.30
C TRP A 120 9.57 1.65 11.79
N GLN A 121 8.47 1.62 12.54
CA GLN A 121 8.43 1.33 13.96
C GLN A 121 7.23 0.46 14.30
N LEU A 122 7.43 -0.55 15.14
CA LEU A 122 6.35 -1.31 15.77
C LEU A 122 5.87 -0.52 16.99
N LEU A 123 4.65 0.01 16.95
CA LEU A 123 4.06 0.80 18.02
C LEU A 123 3.31 -0.06 19.04
N GLN A 124 2.68 -1.14 18.59
CA GLN A 124 1.91 -2.03 19.44
C GLN A 124 1.91 -3.44 18.87
N LEU A 125 1.97 -4.44 19.74
CA LEU A 125 1.82 -5.85 19.42
C LEU A 125 0.95 -6.52 20.48
N ASP A 126 -0.19 -7.04 20.07
CA ASP A 126 -1.06 -7.91 20.85
C ASP A 126 -0.96 -9.33 20.29
N GLY A 127 -0.58 -10.28 21.14
CA GLY A 127 -0.36 -11.67 20.75
C GLY A 127 1.10 -11.97 20.42
N GLN A 128 1.34 -13.09 19.70
CA GLN A 128 2.68 -13.55 19.35
C GLN A 128 2.90 -13.40 17.84
N LEU A 129 3.82 -12.53 17.45
CA LEU A 129 4.22 -12.30 16.07
C LEU A 129 5.67 -11.82 16.03
N GLU A 130 6.47 -12.40 15.16
CA GLU A 130 7.80 -11.93 14.84
C GLU A 130 7.70 -10.95 13.66
N VAL A 131 8.14 -9.70 13.85
CA VAL A 131 8.17 -8.68 12.79
C VAL A 131 9.60 -8.56 12.29
N LEU A 132 9.81 -8.91 11.03
CA LEU A 132 11.12 -8.95 10.37
C LEU A 132 11.21 -7.85 9.33
N GLY A 133 12.20 -6.99 9.44
CA GLY A 133 12.47 -5.94 8.45
C GLY A 133 13.80 -5.28 8.72
N MET A 134 14.44 -4.76 7.68
CA MET A 134 15.64 -3.96 7.86
C MET A 134 15.23 -2.55 8.29
N SER A 135 15.30 -2.21 9.58
CA SER A 135 15.36 -0.83 10.05
C SER A 135 16.80 -0.50 10.42
N GLU A 136 17.26 0.72 10.17
CA GLU A 136 18.62 1.13 10.54
C GLU A 136 18.83 1.15 12.06
N GLU A 137 17.78 1.21 12.87
CA GLU A 137 17.89 1.15 14.35
C GLU A 137 18.28 -0.24 14.86
N GLN A 138 18.13 -1.30 14.07
CA GLN A 138 18.57 -2.66 14.43
C GLN A 138 20.02 -2.98 14.00
N LYS A 139 20.72 -2.00 13.40
CA LYS A 139 22.13 -2.12 12.99
C LYS A 139 23.13 -1.55 14.00
N ARG A 140 22.68 -1.17 15.21
CA ARG A 140 23.58 -0.72 16.31
C ARG A 140 23.70 -1.72 17.43
#